data_a927dc9e72e1bab9c23757965a1a32fa
#
_entry.id   a927dc9e72e1bab9c23757965a1a32fa
#
_cell.length_a   1.000
_cell.length_b   1.000
_cell.length_c   1.000
_cell.angle_alpha   90.00
_cell.angle_beta   90.00
_cell.angle_gamma   90.00
#
_symmetry.space_group_name_H-M   'P 1'
#
loop_
_entity.id
_entity.type
_entity.pdbx_description
1 polymer ?
#
loop_
_entity_poly.entity_id
_entity_poly.type
_entity_poly.pdbx_seq_one_letter_code
_entity_poly.pdbx_strand_id
1 'polypeptide(L)'
;MAASRSGARLRFRSRSSDETRDAARRLGIAICAVGETRAVGFVVGLVGPLGAGKTEWVKGLAEGLGVEAGLVTSPTFVIASEYRGPRPLAHVDFYRLESEAELETTGFVDLLDPGQVVAIEWCDRFARALPGDRIEVSIARGAEEPERVREIEMTALGPIAERVLQRFEREMKVQEERATWG
;
A
#
# COMPACT_ATOMS: atom_id res chain seq x y z
N MET A 1 -0.18 -27.57 4.32
CA MET A 1 1.12 -26.96 4.71
C MET A 1 1.22 -25.62 4.01
N ALA A 2 1.04 -24.52 4.73
CA ALA A 2 1.25 -23.18 4.17
C ALA A 2 2.76 -22.98 3.99
N ALA A 3 3.22 -22.88 2.74
CA ALA A 3 4.57 -22.48 2.44
C ALA A 3 4.81 -21.10 3.06
N SER A 4 5.74 -21.01 4.01
CA SER A 4 6.24 -19.74 4.54
C SER A 4 6.78 -18.93 3.36
N ARG A 5 6.03 -17.95 2.88
CA ARG A 5 6.48 -16.98 1.89
C ARG A 5 7.49 -16.06 2.59
N SER A 6 8.77 -16.47 2.57
CA SER A 6 9.88 -15.65 3.06
C SER A 6 10.15 -14.54 2.05
N GLY A 7 9.41 -13.44 2.15
CA GLY A 7 9.69 -12.21 1.41
C GLY A 7 10.59 -11.28 2.23
N ALA A 8 11.28 -10.35 1.56
CA ALA A 8 12.00 -9.27 2.23
C ALA A 8 11.02 -8.44 3.08
N ARG A 9 11.45 -8.05 4.28
CA ARG A 9 10.60 -7.33 5.24
C ARG A 9 11.31 -6.10 5.77
N LEU A 10 10.52 -5.04 5.97
CA LEU A 10 10.96 -3.80 6.61
C LEU A 10 9.96 -3.44 7.71
N ARG A 11 10.47 -3.01 8.88
CA ARG A 11 9.66 -2.54 10.00
C ARG A 11 10.11 -1.16 10.43
N PHE A 12 9.15 -0.30 10.72
CA PHE A 12 9.40 1.01 11.27
C PHE A 12 8.19 1.52 12.06
N ARG A 13 8.38 2.62 12.79
CA ARG A 13 7.32 3.29 13.54
C ARG A 13 7.02 4.64 12.90
N SER A 14 5.75 4.99 12.89
CA SER A 14 5.24 6.31 12.56
C SER A 14 4.58 6.90 13.81
N ARG A 15 4.86 8.16 14.12
CA ARG A 15 4.39 8.83 15.33
C ARG A 15 3.26 9.83 15.07
N SER A 16 2.82 9.95 13.82
CA SER A 16 1.70 10.80 13.42
C SER A 16 1.08 10.34 12.11
N SER A 17 -0.11 10.86 11.80
CA SER A 17 -0.73 10.66 10.49
C SER A 17 0.13 11.20 9.35
N ASP A 18 0.83 12.32 9.57
CA ASP A 18 1.71 12.92 8.57
C ASP A 18 2.93 12.05 8.28
N GLU A 19 3.56 11.46 9.32
CA GLU A 19 4.65 10.49 9.14
C GLU A 19 4.18 9.24 8.41
N THR A 20 2.97 8.74 8.72
CA THR A 20 2.36 7.61 8.02
C THR A 20 2.15 7.93 6.54
N ARG A 21 1.61 9.12 6.25
CA ARG A 21 1.38 9.61 4.90
C ARG A 21 2.68 9.82 4.13
N ASP A 22 3.70 10.41 4.75
CA ASP A 22 5.01 10.62 4.12
C ASP A 22 5.71 9.29 3.79
N ALA A 23 5.67 8.31 4.67
CA ALA A 23 6.17 6.97 4.37
C ALA A 23 5.45 6.35 3.16
N ALA A 24 4.12 6.43 3.11
CA ALA A 24 3.34 5.95 1.98
C ALA A 24 3.64 6.70 0.68
N ARG A 25 3.83 8.03 0.74
CA ARG A 25 4.25 8.85 -0.41
C ARG A 25 5.58 8.37 -0.99
N ARG A 26 6.55 8.04 -0.12
CA ARG A 26 7.85 7.48 -0.55
C ARG A 26 7.69 6.12 -1.21
N LEU A 27 6.76 5.30 -0.74
CA LEU A 27 6.45 4.04 -1.43
C LEU A 27 5.93 4.31 -2.85
N GLY A 28 5.04 5.28 -3.02
CA GLY A 28 4.56 5.70 -4.35
C GLY A 28 5.70 6.13 -5.27
N ILE A 29 6.64 6.94 -4.78
CA ILE A 29 7.84 7.35 -5.51
C ILE A 29 8.70 6.13 -5.88
N ALA A 30 8.91 5.19 -4.94
CA ALA A 30 9.68 3.99 -5.18
C ALA A 30 9.04 3.09 -6.25
N ILE A 31 7.72 2.95 -6.24
CA ILE A 31 6.96 2.22 -7.27
C ILE A 31 7.17 2.87 -8.65
N CYS A 32 7.09 4.19 -8.74
CA CYS A 32 7.32 4.91 -10.00
C CYS A 32 8.75 4.75 -10.52
N ALA A 33 9.73 4.62 -9.63
CA ALA A 33 11.15 4.47 -9.97
C ALA A 33 11.52 3.07 -10.47
N VAL A 34 10.69 2.04 -10.17
CA VAL A 34 10.90 0.66 -10.63
C VAL A 34 10.09 0.43 -11.91
N GLY A 35 10.75 0.46 -13.07
CA GLY A 35 10.12 0.42 -14.39
C GLY A 35 9.22 -0.79 -14.63
N GLU A 36 9.57 -1.94 -14.08
CA GLU A 36 8.83 -3.20 -14.24
C GLU A 36 7.41 -3.14 -13.66
N THR A 37 7.14 -2.28 -12.68
CA THR A 37 5.79 -2.07 -12.14
C THR A 37 4.82 -1.51 -13.19
N ARG A 38 5.32 -0.97 -14.31
CA ARG A 38 4.49 -0.47 -15.42
C ARG A 38 4.06 -1.55 -16.39
N ALA A 39 4.76 -2.67 -16.41
CA ALA A 39 4.44 -3.79 -17.32
C ALA A 39 3.27 -4.64 -16.81
N VAL A 40 2.93 -4.49 -15.52
CA VAL A 40 1.86 -5.24 -14.86
C VAL A 40 1.10 -4.29 -13.91
N GLY A 41 -0.13 -4.63 -13.54
CA GLY A 41 -0.81 -3.97 -12.43
C GLY A 41 -0.07 -4.26 -11.12
N PHE A 42 0.35 -3.21 -10.38
CA PHE A 42 1.12 -3.41 -9.15
C PHE A 42 0.24 -3.25 -7.91
N VAL A 43 0.19 -4.28 -7.07
CA VAL A 43 -0.69 -4.31 -5.90
C VAL A 43 0.05 -3.91 -4.62
N VAL A 44 -0.58 -3.03 -3.85
CA VAL A 44 -0.23 -2.69 -2.46
C VAL A 44 -1.39 -3.09 -1.57
N GLY A 45 -1.25 -4.21 -0.88
CA GLY A 45 -2.24 -4.73 0.06
C GLY A 45 -2.06 -4.12 1.45
N LEU A 46 -3.16 -3.72 2.10
CA LEU A 46 -3.18 -3.10 3.42
C LEU A 46 -3.93 -3.97 4.41
N VAL A 47 -3.27 -4.29 5.52
CA VAL A 47 -3.80 -5.10 6.62
C VAL A 47 -3.74 -4.30 7.92
N GLY A 48 -4.76 -4.43 8.74
CA GLY A 48 -4.79 -3.80 10.07
C GLY A 48 -6.21 -3.51 10.55
N PRO A 49 -6.41 -3.29 11.85
CA PRO A 49 -7.73 -3.04 12.44
C PRO A 49 -8.39 -1.77 11.91
N LEU A 50 -9.66 -1.61 12.22
CA LEU A 50 -10.38 -0.37 11.92
C LEU A 50 -9.70 0.82 12.62
N GLY A 51 -9.51 1.92 11.90
CA GLY A 51 -8.82 3.11 12.40
C GLY A 51 -7.30 2.97 12.52
N ALA A 52 -6.69 1.91 11.98
CA ALA A 52 -5.23 1.76 11.96
C ALA A 52 -4.50 2.80 11.10
N GLY A 53 -5.18 3.40 10.13
CA GLY A 53 -4.59 4.38 9.21
C GLY A 53 -4.39 3.86 7.79
N LYS A 54 -5.08 2.79 7.38
CA LYS A 54 -4.99 2.24 6.02
C LYS A 54 -5.35 3.27 4.94
N THR A 55 -6.47 3.97 5.11
CA THR A 55 -6.88 5.05 4.18
C THR A 55 -5.89 6.21 4.18
N GLU A 56 -5.28 6.53 5.34
CA GLU A 56 -4.24 7.56 5.41
C GLU A 56 -2.98 7.15 4.64
N TRP A 57 -2.64 5.87 4.71
CA TRP A 57 -1.59 5.28 3.87
C TRP A 57 -1.90 5.42 2.38
N VAL A 58 -3.15 5.11 1.96
CA VAL A 58 -3.54 5.24 0.54
C VAL A 58 -3.46 6.70 0.06
N LYS A 59 -3.80 7.68 0.89
CA LYS A 59 -3.63 9.10 0.55
C LYS A 59 -2.17 9.45 0.25
N GLY A 60 -1.25 9.04 1.11
CA GLY A 60 0.17 9.27 0.89
C GLY A 60 0.69 8.53 -0.36
N LEU A 61 0.29 7.27 -0.54
CA LEU A 61 0.63 6.50 -1.74
C LEU A 61 0.21 7.24 -3.01
N ALA A 62 -1.03 7.74 -3.05
CA ALA A 62 -1.59 8.52 -4.16
C ALA A 62 -0.74 9.76 -4.48
N GLU A 63 -0.34 10.52 -3.46
CA GLU A 63 0.55 11.68 -3.61
C GLU A 63 1.90 11.28 -4.25
N GLY A 64 2.48 10.15 -3.83
CA GLY A 64 3.72 9.62 -4.37
C GLY A 64 3.61 9.15 -5.83
N LEU A 65 2.42 8.74 -6.25
CA LEU A 65 2.08 8.36 -7.63
C LEU A 65 1.75 9.58 -8.51
N GLY A 66 1.69 10.79 -7.94
CA GLY A 66 1.35 12.03 -8.63
C GLY A 66 -0.16 12.23 -8.82
N VAL A 67 -1.00 11.55 -8.06
CA VAL A 67 -2.44 11.82 -7.97
C VAL A 67 -2.64 13.12 -7.20
N GLU A 68 -3.60 13.95 -7.63
CA GLU A 68 -3.88 15.24 -7.00
C GLU A 68 -4.26 15.07 -5.52
N ALA A 69 -3.62 15.87 -4.65
CA ALA A 69 -3.84 15.84 -3.23
C ALA A 69 -5.30 16.15 -2.87
N GLY A 70 -5.84 15.41 -1.91
CA GLY A 70 -7.20 15.62 -1.40
C GLY A 70 -8.31 14.88 -2.16
N LEU A 71 -8.05 14.27 -3.31
CA LEU A 71 -9.07 13.49 -4.02
C LEU A 71 -9.37 12.15 -3.33
N VAL A 72 -8.40 11.56 -2.64
CA VAL A 72 -8.53 10.22 -2.07
C VAL A 72 -9.40 10.25 -0.81
N THR A 73 -10.51 9.54 -0.89
CA THR A 73 -11.43 9.28 0.24
C THR A 73 -11.55 7.78 0.47
N SER A 74 -12.04 7.36 1.65
CA SER A 74 -12.31 5.94 1.88
C SER A 74 -13.44 5.47 0.97
N PRO A 75 -13.25 4.39 0.18
CA PRO A 75 -14.28 3.87 -0.71
C PRO A 75 -15.31 3.00 0.02
N THR A 76 -15.50 3.19 1.33
CA THR A 76 -16.35 2.34 2.20
C THR A 76 -17.78 2.12 1.67
N PHE A 77 -18.28 2.99 0.80
CA PHE A 77 -19.60 2.88 0.18
C PHE A 77 -19.55 2.41 -1.29
N VAL A 78 -18.39 2.43 -1.90
CA VAL A 78 -18.12 2.00 -3.28
C VAL A 78 -16.93 1.04 -3.19
N ILE A 79 -17.01 -0.15 -3.77
CA ILE A 79 -15.97 -1.17 -3.63
C ILE A 79 -14.62 -0.71 -4.18
N ALA A 80 -14.62 0.14 -5.21
CA ALA A 80 -13.42 0.69 -5.82
C ALA A 80 -13.61 2.15 -6.24
N SER A 81 -12.56 2.94 -6.13
CA SER A 81 -12.46 4.30 -6.68
C SER A 81 -11.16 4.43 -7.47
N GLU A 82 -11.26 4.98 -8.68
CA GLU A 82 -10.10 5.18 -9.54
C GLU A 82 -9.70 6.65 -9.59
N TYR A 83 -8.40 6.90 -9.50
CA TYR A 83 -7.79 8.22 -9.51
C TYR A 83 -6.81 8.35 -10.66
N ARG A 84 -6.98 9.39 -11.47
CA ARG A 84 -6.09 9.69 -12.59
C ARG A 84 -4.85 10.44 -12.12
N GLY A 85 -3.72 10.15 -12.76
CA GLY A 85 -2.43 10.78 -12.48
C GLY A 85 -1.36 10.25 -13.41
N PRO A 86 -0.12 10.72 -13.29
CA PRO A 86 1.03 10.19 -14.02
C PRO A 86 1.21 8.67 -13.85
N ARG A 87 0.82 8.17 -12.67
CA ARG A 87 0.65 6.77 -12.36
C ARG A 87 -0.76 6.57 -11.80
N PRO A 88 -1.71 5.98 -12.54
CA PRO A 88 -3.09 5.80 -12.08
C PRO A 88 -3.15 4.91 -10.83
N LEU A 89 -4.09 5.22 -9.93
CA LEU A 89 -4.35 4.47 -8.71
C LEU A 89 -5.79 4.00 -8.68
N ALA A 90 -6.02 2.71 -8.43
CA ALA A 90 -7.29 2.18 -7.96
C ALA A 90 -7.22 1.95 -6.44
N HIS A 91 -8.19 2.46 -5.70
CA HIS A 91 -8.34 2.24 -4.26
C HIS A 91 -9.54 1.34 -4.02
N VAL A 92 -9.30 0.17 -3.46
CA VAL A 92 -10.27 -0.89 -3.26
C VAL A 92 -10.40 -1.19 -1.76
N ASP A 93 -11.60 -1.45 -1.28
CA ASP A 93 -11.87 -1.83 0.10
C ASP A 93 -12.64 -3.16 0.15
N PHE A 94 -12.00 -4.21 0.67
CA PHE A 94 -12.60 -5.53 0.80
C PHE A 94 -13.40 -5.73 2.09
N TYR A 95 -13.51 -4.71 2.96
CA TYR A 95 -14.15 -4.85 4.27
C TYR A 95 -15.56 -5.45 4.21
N ARG A 96 -16.34 -5.08 3.22
CA ARG A 96 -17.76 -5.48 3.09
C ARG A 96 -17.98 -6.74 2.26
N LEU A 97 -16.95 -7.22 1.54
CA LEU A 97 -17.10 -8.43 0.75
C LEU A 97 -17.15 -9.65 1.66
N GLU A 98 -18.11 -10.54 1.45
CA GLU A 98 -18.29 -11.73 2.29
C GLU A 98 -17.76 -12.99 1.63
N SER A 99 -17.60 -13.01 0.29
CA SER A 99 -17.19 -14.19 -0.45
C SER A 99 -16.30 -13.87 -1.67
N GLU A 100 -15.54 -14.86 -2.14
CA GLU A 100 -14.79 -14.76 -3.40
C GLU A 100 -15.73 -14.54 -4.61
N ALA A 101 -16.93 -15.11 -4.58
CA ALA A 101 -17.94 -14.91 -5.62
C ALA A 101 -18.37 -13.42 -5.71
N GLU A 102 -18.52 -12.75 -4.59
CA GLU A 102 -18.78 -11.31 -4.58
C GLU A 102 -17.58 -10.53 -5.16
N LEU A 103 -16.35 -10.91 -4.79
CA LEU A 103 -15.14 -10.28 -5.33
C LEU A 103 -15.10 -10.38 -6.87
N GLU A 104 -15.45 -11.53 -7.44
CA GLU A 104 -15.51 -11.72 -8.90
C GLU A 104 -16.52 -10.77 -9.57
N THR A 105 -17.64 -10.46 -8.90
CA THR A 105 -18.67 -9.56 -9.46
C THR A 105 -18.26 -8.08 -9.41
N THR A 106 -17.21 -7.74 -8.67
CA THR A 106 -16.76 -6.33 -8.52
C THR A 106 -15.98 -5.80 -9.72
N GLY A 107 -15.58 -6.65 -10.65
CA GLY A 107 -14.63 -6.28 -11.71
C GLY A 107 -13.21 -6.04 -11.22
N PHE A 108 -12.85 -6.53 -10.02
CA PHE A 108 -11.53 -6.34 -9.42
C PHE A 108 -10.38 -6.74 -10.36
N VAL A 109 -10.55 -7.82 -11.14
CA VAL A 109 -9.53 -8.30 -12.06
C VAL A 109 -9.21 -7.27 -13.14
N ASP A 110 -10.19 -6.48 -13.58
CA ASP A 110 -10.02 -5.44 -14.59
C ASP A 110 -9.20 -4.25 -14.06
N LEU A 111 -9.11 -4.08 -12.72
CA LEU A 111 -8.27 -3.06 -12.10
C LEU A 111 -6.78 -3.43 -12.10
N LEU A 112 -6.43 -4.68 -12.41
CA LEU A 112 -5.04 -5.16 -12.46
C LEU A 112 -4.35 -4.88 -13.80
N ASP A 113 -4.78 -3.85 -14.50
CA ASP A 113 -4.25 -3.45 -15.80
C ASP A 113 -2.79 -2.97 -15.72
N PRO A 114 -2.00 -3.22 -16.79
CA PRO A 114 -0.66 -2.66 -16.91
C PRO A 114 -0.65 -1.14 -16.71
N GLY A 115 0.32 -0.67 -15.95
CA GLY A 115 0.45 0.76 -15.66
C GLY A 115 -0.32 1.24 -14.44
N GLN A 116 -1.28 0.51 -13.93
CA GLN A 116 -2.07 0.88 -12.75
C GLN A 116 -1.42 0.41 -11.45
N VAL A 117 -1.57 1.17 -10.38
CA VAL A 117 -1.32 0.73 -9.01
C VAL A 117 -2.66 0.47 -8.33
N VAL A 118 -2.78 -0.64 -7.63
CA VAL A 118 -4.01 -1.01 -6.92
C VAL A 118 -3.72 -1.08 -5.42
N ALA A 119 -4.27 -0.16 -4.65
CA ALA A 119 -4.23 -0.18 -3.20
C ALA A 119 -5.47 -0.88 -2.64
N ILE A 120 -5.31 -1.91 -1.82
CA ILE A 120 -6.40 -2.75 -1.35
C ILE A 120 -6.43 -2.75 0.17
N GLU A 121 -7.43 -2.13 0.78
CA GLU A 121 -7.69 -2.27 2.22
C GLU A 121 -8.32 -3.62 2.52
N TRP A 122 -7.96 -4.24 3.68
CA TRP A 122 -8.42 -5.56 4.12
C TRP A 122 -8.06 -6.68 3.13
N CYS A 123 -6.87 -6.60 2.54
CA CYS A 123 -6.41 -7.52 1.50
C CYS A 123 -6.26 -8.97 2.00
N ASP A 124 -6.08 -9.18 3.31
CA ASP A 124 -5.99 -10.48 3.97
C ASP A 124 -7.28 -11.31 3.86
N ARG A 125 -8.43 -10.68 3.64
CA ARG A 125 -9.72 -11.37 3.46
C ARG A 125 -9.72 -12.27 2.23
N PHE A 126 -9.07 -11.85 1.16
CA PHE A 126 -9.01 -12.57 -0.12
C PHE A 126 -7.57 -12.68 -0.64
N ALA A 127 -6.60 -12.95 0.22
CA ALA A 127 -5.18 -12.99 -0.11
C ALA A 127 -4.81 -13.96 -1.24
N ARG A 128 -5.63 -15.00 -1.47
CA ARG A 128 -5.43 -15.99 -2.55
C ARG A 128 -5.80 -15.46 -3.94
N ALA A 129 -6.71 -14.49 -4.00
CA ALA A 129 -7.13 -13.86 -5.25
C ALA A 129 -6.14 -12.79 -5.74
N LEU A 130 -5.18 -12.39 -4.89
CA LEU A 130 -4.23 -11.33 -5.22
C LEU A 130 -3.04 -11.86 -6.02
N PRO A 131 -2.43 -11.01 -6.88
CA PRO A 131 -1.19 -11.32 -7.58
C PRO A 131 -0.09 -11.75 -6.60
N GLY A 132 0.72 -12.73 -7.03
CA GLY A 132 1.83 -13.25 -6.24
C GLY A 132 2.95 -12.23 -6.00
N ASP A 133 3.14 -11.29 -6.93
CA ASP A 133 4.13 -10.21 -6.83
C ASP A 133 3.43 -8.93 -6.36
N ARG A 134 3.57 -8.60 -5.09
CA ARG A 134 2.92 -7.46 -4.44
C ARG A 134 3.66 -7.02 -3.19
N ILE A 135 3.37 -5.83 -2.69
CA ILE A 135 3.73 -5.41 -1.33
C ILE A 135 2.51 -5.55 -0.42
N GLU A 136 2.69 -6.16 0.74
CA GLU A 136 1.73 -6.12 1.84
C GLU A 136 2.23 -5.18 2.93
N VAL A 137 1.37 -4.29 3.41
CA VAL A 137 1.64 -3.32 4.48
C VAL A 137 0.71 -3.63 5.64
N SER A 138 1.27 -4.10 6.73
CA SER A 138 0.55 -4.30 7.98
C SER A 138 0.70 -3.06 8.86
N ILE A 139 -0.42 -2.49 9.32
CA ILE A 139 -0.45 -1.29 10.15
C ILE A 139 -1.13 -1.66 11.46
N ALA A 140 -0.38 -1.62 12.56
CA ALA A 140 -0.87 -1.84 13.91
C ALA A 140 -0.77 -0.57 14.76
N ARG A 141 -1.58 -0.46 15.81
CA ARG A 141 -1.44 0.60 16.80
C ARG A 141 -0.25 0.30 17.70
N GLY A 142 0.53 1.32 18.05
CA GLY A 142 1.64 1.19 18.98
C GLY A 142 1.18 0.77 20.38
N ALA A 143 1.96 -0.06 21.06
CA ALA A 143 1.60 -0.58 22.37
C ALA A 143 1.55 0.52 23.46
N GLU A 144 2.46 1.51 23.38
CA GLU A 144 2.58 2.55 24.41
C GLU A 144 1.69 3.77 24.11
N GLU A 145 1.56 4.17 22.84
CA GLU A 145 0.78 5.34 22.41
C GLU A 145 -0.16 4.95 21.26
N PRO A 146 -1.22 4.16 21.48
CA PRO A 146 -2.06 3.58 20.42
C PRO A 146 -2.81 4.61 19.59
N GLU A 147 -3.02 5.82 20.12
CA GLU A 147 -3.69 6.91 19.38
C GLU A 147 -2.75 7.62 18.39
N ARG A 148 -1.45 7.63 18.66
CA ARG A 148 -0.47 8.40 17.89
C ARG A 148 0.47 7.52 17.10
N VAL A 149 1.03 6.47 17.72
CA VAL A 149 2.06 5.61 17.13
C VAL A 149 1.43 4.51 16.30
N ARG A 150 2.02 4.26 15.13
CA ARG A 150 1.74 3.08 14.30
C ARG A 150 3.00 2.25 14.14
N GLU A 151 2.85 0.96 14.30
CA GLU A 151 3.87 -0.02 13.95
C GLU A 151 3.55 -0.53 12.54
N ILE A 152 4.48 -0.33 11.62
CA ILE A 152 4.29 -0.62 10.21
C ILE A 152 5.27 -1.70 9.80
N GLU A 153 4.77 -2.79 9.24
CA GLU A 153 5.56 -3.83 8.62
C GLU A 153 5.21 -3.92 7.13
N MET A 154 6.20 -3.83 6.28
CA MET A 154 6.08 -4.04 4.85
C MET A 154 6.70 -5.37 4.47
N THR A 155 5.99 -6.18 3.71
CA THR A 155 6.47 -7.47 3.19
C THR A 155 6.41 -7.45 1.68
N ALA A 156 7.54 -7.66 1.02
CA ALA A 156 7.61 -7.82 -0.42
C ALA A 156 7.38 -9.31 -0.78
N LEU A 157 6.38 -9.55 -1.59
CA LEU A 157 6.02 -10.88 -2.08
C LEU A 157 6.26 -10.93 -3.58
N GLY A 158 7.48 -11.36 -3.97
CA GLY A 158 7.87 -11.48 -5.36
C GLY A 158 8.97 -10.49 -5.78
N PRO A 159 9.60 -10.75 -6.94
CA PRO A 159 10.84 -10.07 -7.33
C PRO A 159 10.68 -8.58 -7.66
N ILE A 160 9.54 -8.15 -8.21
CA ILE A 160 9.28 -6.72 -8.48
C ILE A 160 9.06 -5.99 -7.15
N ALA A 161 8.27 -6.59 -6.24
CA ALA A 161 8.02 -6.04 -4.91
C ALA A 161 9.31 -5.91 -4.09
N GLU A 162 10.23 -6.86 -4.19
CA GLU A 162 11.54 -6.77 -3.53
C GLU A 162 12.36 -5.58 -4.03
N ARG A 163 12.37 -5.32 -5.34
CA ARG A 163 13.04 -4.13 -5.90
C ARG A 163 12.39 -2.83 -5.45
N VAL A 164 11.07 -2.80 -5.39
CA VAL A 164 10.33 -1.64 -4.85
C VAL A 164 10.69 -1.42 -3.38
N LEU A 165 10.71 -2.46 -2.55
CA LEU A 165 11.05 -2.34 -1.14
C LEU A 165 12.49 -1.87 -0.93
N GLN A 166 13.44 -2.38 -1.69
CA GLN A 166 14.85 -1.90 -1.67
C GLN A 166 14.96 -0.44 -2.08
N ARG A 167 14.18 0.00 -3.08
CA ARG A 167 14.14 1.41 -3.47
C ARG A 167 13.54 2.27 -2.37
N PHE A 168 12.46 1.84 -1.75
CA PHE A 168 11.83 2.51 -0.62
C PHE A 168 12.79 2.68 0.57
N GLU A 169 13.55 1.64 0.94
CA GLU A 169 14.55 1.74 2.01
C GLU A 169 15.59 2.84 1.74
N ARG A 170 16.00 2.99 0.49
CA ARG A 170 16.94 4.07 0.11
C ARG A 170 16.30 5.45 0.27
N GLU A 171 15.03 5.61 -0.11
CA GLU A 171 14.29 6.87 0.05
C GLU A 171 14.13 7.23 1.54
N MET A 172 13.93 6.25 2.42
CA MET A 172 13.83 6.46 3.87
C MET A 172 15.17 6.92 4.47
N LYS A 173 16.30 6.28 4.12
CA LYS A 173 17.64 6.62 4.63
C LYS A 173 18.10 8.02 4.23
N VAL A 174 17.85 8.44 3.00
CA VAL A 174 18.23 9.78 2.51
C VAL A 174 17.60 10.89 3.36
N GLN A 175 16.44 10.66 3.94
CA GLN A 175 15.81 11.66 4.79
C GLN A 175 16.35 11.69 6.22
N GLU A 176 16.65 10.52 6.79
CA GLU A 176 17.27 10.47 8.13
C GLU A 176 18.59 11.23 8.12
N GLU A 177 19.39 11.10 7.07
CA GLU A 177 20.62 11.86 6.88
C GLU A 177 20.35 13.38 6.74
N ARG A 178 19.33 13.79 5.99
CA ARG A 178 18.97 15.22 5.85
C ARG A 178 18.43 15.84 7.13
N ALA A 179 17.69 15.08 7.94
CA ALA A 179 17.14 15.55 9.21
C ALA A 179 18.21 15.70 10.30
N THR A 180 19.36 15.03 10.17
CA THR A 180 20.49 15.15 11.10
C THR A 180 21.42 16.34 10.81
N TRP A 181 21.30 17.01 9.67
CA TRP A 181 22.16 18.13 9.24
C TRP A 181 21.43 19.49 9.18
N GLY A 182 20.17 19.58 9.60
CA GLY A 182 19.34 20.81 9.66
C GLY A 182 18.94 21.15 11.09
#